data_1874f8eabd6e60a36b2aa5cbbf11e10a
#
_entry.id   1874f8eabd6e60a36b2aa5cbbf11e10a
#
_cell.length_a   1.000
_cell.length_b   1.000
_cell.length_c   1.000
_cell.angle_alpha   90.00
_cell.angle_beta   90.00
_cell.angle_gamma   90.00
#
_symmetry.space_group_name_H-M   'P 1'
#
loop_
_entity.id
_entity.type
_entity.pdbx_description
1 polymer ?
#
loop_
_entity_poly.entity_id
_entity_poly.type
_entity_poly.pdbx_seq_one_letter_code
_entity_poly.pdbx_strand_id
1 'polypeptide(L)'
;MKTKLLSKIICNVLAVIVGLLTVGGAIANANASAINSFLGVSTQKVINTGTSTPVNFYDTQYKSVDELRAASEAINEKTLEEGMVLLKNDNNALPLSAGASVSLYSANSVTFVYAGSGSSSNLTENVTANAVNLKDGLTAAGLSVNEGLWNWYMANDQYWQGSVVTDKNGNKYSTVSGNRKQGATFVTKDAPWSALPTDATNQAEAAILVVSRNGGENADFAMNTKSAGMTSGDYLSLGDNERDVLTNLKRLKEAGTIGKIVVLINSANQLECDFADNPDYGVDAVLWVGVVGSTGTNAIGRVLTGAVNPSGRLADTYFYQNTANPVYDTDGNMEYDNADILPNAKNSHGYIVYKEGIYNGYRYTETRYEDYVLGQGNAGEYEYAQTVSYPFGYGLSYTTFATRLDGVERFVNKDNSVTYNVTATVTN
;
A
#
# COMPACT_ATOMS: atom_id res chain seq x y z
N MET A 1 54.64 50.23 -26.52
CA MET A 1 54.27 48.91 -27.14
C MET A 1 53.56 47.98 -26.19
N LYS A 2 53.98 47.85 -24.93
CA LYS A 2 53.35 46.91 -23.92
C LYS A 2 51.91 47.28 -23.58
N THR A 3 51.52 48.55 -23.48
CA THR A 3 50.12 48.96 -23.18
C THR A 3 49.13 48.63 -24.27
N LYS A 4 49.48 48.73 -25.54
CA LYS A 4 48.63 48.38 -26.68
C LYS A 4 48.39 46.84 -26.76
N LEU A 5 49.38 46.02 -26.37
CA LEU A 5 49.23 44.54 -26.32
C LEU A 5 48.35 44.18 -25.17
N LEU A 6 48.51 44.73 -23.99
CA LEU A 6 47.70 44.48 -22.82
C LEU A 6 46.23 44.86 -23.08
N SER A 7 45.95 45.99 -23.68
CA SER A 7 44.61 46.41 -24.08
C SER A 7 43.94 45.38 -25.03
N LYS A 8 44.64 44.87 -26.02
CA LYS A 8 44.11 43.86 -26.94
C LYS A 8 43.79 42.55 -26.22
N ILE A 9 44.64 42.12 -25.31
CA ILE A 9 44.42 40.92 -24.53
C ILE A 9 43.14 41.08 -23.66
N ILE A 10 43.01 42.20 -22.95
CA ILE A 10 41.83 42.51 -22.14
C ILE A 10 40.57 42.55 -22.98
N CYS A 11 40.59 43.22 -24.14
CA CYS A 11 39.43 43.26 -25.05
C CYS A 11 39.01 41.86 -25.53
N ASN A 12 40.00 41.04 -25.90
CA ASN A 12 39.68 39.67 -26.34
C ASN A 12 39.13 38.81 -25.22
N VAL A 13 39.66 38.90 -24.02
CA VAL A 13 39.14 38.19 -22.83
C VAL A 13 37.72 38.65 -22.51
N LEU A 14 37.47 39.94 -22.52
CA LEU A 14 36.11 40.48 -22.32
C LEU A 14 35.13 40.04 -23.40
N ALA A 15 35.55 39.99 -24.65
CA ALA A 15 34.71 39.51 -25.75
C ALA A 15 34.33 38.04 -25.57
N VAL A 16 35.28 37.21 -25.13
CA VAL A 16 34.99 35.79 -24.81
C VAL A 16 34.02 35.65 -23.63
N ILE A 17 34.23 36.44 -22.56
CA ILE A 17 33.34 36.45 -21.40
C ILE A 17 31.91 36.84 -21.79
N VAL A 18 31.79 37.93 -22.55
CA VAL A 18 30.48 38.39 -23.04
C VAL A 18 29.83 37.34 -23.92
N GLY A 19 30.57 36.69 -24.80
CA GLY A 19 30.06 35.57 -25.62
C GLY A 19 29.54 34.39 -24.77
N LEU A 20 30.30 34.00 -23.77
CA LEU A 20 29.88 32.89 -22.84
C LEU A 20 28.63 33.28 -22.03
N LEU A 21 28.57 34.52 -21.54
CA LEU A 21 27.40 35.02 -20.80
C LEU A 21 26.16 35.11 -21.70
N THR A 22 26.33 35.51 -22.95
CA THR A 22 25.20 35.55 -23.91
C THR A 22 24.66 34.15 -24.23
N VAL A 23 25.56 33.21 -24.51
CA VAL A 23 25.16 31.82 -24.76
C VAL A 23 24.54 31.21 -23.51
N GLY A 24 25.16 31.39 -22.34
CA GLY A 24 24.62 30.89 -21.06
C GLY A 24 23.24 31.50 -20.75
N GLY A 25 23.07 32.81 -21.00
CA GLY A 25 21.78 33.48 -20.85
C GLY A 25 20.71 32.96 -21.82
N ALA A 26 21.07 32.66 -23.06
CA ALA A 26 20.16 32.11 -24.04
C ALA A 26 19.69 30.65 -23.63
N ILE A 27 20.63 29.84 -23.16
CA ILE A 27 20.33 28.50 -22.66
C ILE A 27 19.43 28.56 -21.40
N ALA A 28 19.74 29.45 -20.46
CA ALA A 28 18.93 29.63 -19.26
C ALA A 28 17.51 30.14 -19.61
N ASN A 29 17.39 31.04 -20.55
CA ASN A 29 16.09 31.54 -21.01
C ASN A 29 15.28 30.46 -21.75
N ALA A 30 15.92 29.63 -22.57
CA ALA A 30 15.27 28.51 -23.24
C ALA A 30 14.75 27.43 -22.24
N ASN A 31 15.36 27.33 -21.07
CA ASN A 31 14.98 26.42 -20.00
C ASN A 31 14.35 27.16 -18.80
N ALA A 32 13.88 28.38 -18.97
CA ALA A 32 13.38 29.24 -17.89
C ALA A 32 12.24 28.56 -17.09
N SER A 33 11.35 27.81 -17.76
CA SER A 33 10.26 27.10 -17.11
C SER A 33 10.77 26.04 -16.13
N ALA A 34 11.73 25.22 -16.54
CA ALA A 34 12.34 24.19 -15.70
C ALA A 34 13.14 24.82 -14.54
N ILE A 35 13.93 25.86 -14.82
CA ILE A 35 14.71 26.54 -13.80
C ILE A 35 13.83 27.25 -12.78
N ASN A 36 12.76 27.92 -13.22
CA ASN A 36 11.82 28.59 -12.34
C ASN A 36 11.03 27.59 -11.48
N SER A 37 10.64 26.45 -12.07
CA SER A 37 10.00 25.35 -11.32
C SER A 37 10.93 24.81 -10.22
N PHE A 38 12.19 24.59 -10.56
CA PHE A 38 13.20 24.12 -9.60
C PHE A 38 13.48 25.13 -8.48
N LEU A 39 13.48 26.43 -8.81
CA LEU A 39 13.68 27.49 -7.84
C LEU A 39 12.41 27.91 -7.09
N GLY A 40 11.26 27.29 -7.38
CA GLY A 40 9.97 27.63 -6.79
C GLY A 40 9.48 29.04 -7.21
N VAL A 41 9.99 29.58 -8.30
CA VAL A 41 9.60 30.91 -8.81
C VAL A 41 8.48 30.75 -9.84
N SER A 42 7.33 31.38 -9.59
CA SER A 42 6.24 31.40 -10.57
C SER A 42 6.63 32.16 -11.82
N THR A 43 6.42 31.57 -13.00
CA THR A 43 6.56 32.22 -14.30
C THR A 43 5.39 33.15 -14.64
N GLN A 44 4.31 33.08 -13.86
CA GLN A 44 3.12 33.91 -14.06
C GLN A 44 3.20 35.15 -13.18
N LYS A 45 3.24 36.34 -13.81
CA LYS A 45 3.05 37.58 -13.12
C LYS A 45 1.56 37.85 -12.95
N VAL A 46 1.06 37.78 -11.72
CA VAL A 46 -0.29 38.24 -11.41
C VAL A 46 -0.32 39.77 -11.62
N ILE A 47 -0.97 40.20 -12.69
CA ILE A 47 -1.24 41.64 -12.91
C ILE A 47 -2.53 41.95 -12.15
N ASN A 48 -2.38 42.47 -10.94
CA ASN A 48 -3.48 42.99 -10.19
C ASN A 48 -3.84 44.38 -10.75
N THR A 49 -4.98 44.50 -11.43
CA THR A 49 -5.47 45.74 -12.05
C THR A 49 -6.13 46.70 -11.05
N GLY A 50 -5.90 46.51 -9.76
CA GLY A 50 -6.11 47.55 -8.73
C GLY A 50 -7.56 47.83 -8.29
N THR A 51 -8.56 47.12 -8.83
CA THR A 51 -9.97 47.34 -8.46
C THR A 51 -10.69 46.10 -7.96
N SER A 52 -10.00 44.99 -7.88
CA SER A 52 -10.56 43.77 -7.32
C SER A 52 -10.18 43.64 -5.85
N THR A 53 -11.16 43.39 -5.00
CA THR A 53 -10.97 42.78 -3.69
C THR A 53 -9.98 41.61 -3.87
N PRO A 54 -8.95 41.45 -3.03
CA PRO A 54 -8.09 40.28 -3.12
C PRO A 54 -8.96 39.04 -3.04
N VAL A 55 -9.05 38.31 -4.15
CA VAL A 55 -9.77 37.04 -4.14
C VAL A 55 -8.81 36.04 -3.53
N ASN A 56 -8.88 35.84 -2.25
CA ASN A 56 -8.31 34.70 -1.61
C ASN A 56 -9.13 33.49 -2.05
N PHE A 57 -8.67 32.77 -3.07
CA PHE A 57 -9.34 31.57 -3.53
C PHE A 57 -9.38 30.46 -2.47
N TYR A 58 -8.46 30.54 -1.53
CA TYR A 58 -8.32 29.54 -0.44
C TYR A 58 -7.88 30.25 0.83
N ASP A 59 -8.84 30.62 1.66
CA ASP A 59 -8.54 30.99 3.03
C ASP A 59 -8.26 29.73 3.83
N THR A 60 -7.09 29.67 4.46
CA THR A 60 -6.79 28.59 5.40
C THR A 60 -7.33 28.96 6.78
N GLN A 61 -7.96 28.01 7.45
CA GLN A 61 -8.36 28.15 8.85
C GLN A 61 -7.20 27.93 9.83
N TYR A 62 -6.07 27.39 9.33
CA TYR A 62 -4.90 27.07 10.15
C TYR A 62 -3.99 28.28 10.31
N LYS A 63 -3.54 28.52 11.54
CA LYS A 63 -2.71 29.68 11.90
C LYS A 63 -1.21 29.37 11.84
N SER A 64 -0.85 28.10 11.80
CA SER A 64 0.53 27.63 11.74
C SER A 64 0.67 26.34 10.93
N VAL A 65 1.89 26.02 10.54
CA VAL A 65 2.22 24.74 9.88
C VAL A 65 1.97 23.56 10.83
N ASP A 66 2.16 23.75 12.12
CA ASP A 66 1.93 22.68 13.11
C ASP A 66 0.45 22.39 13.26
N GLU A 67 -0.42 23.39 13.26
CA GLU A 67 -1.89 23.18 13.24
C GLU A 67 -2.32 22.44 11.96
N LEU A 68 -1.78 22.82 10.80
CA LEU A 68 -2.07 22.15 9.53
C LEU A 68 -1.60 20.68 9.56
N ARG A 69 -0.39 20.45 10.10
CA ARG A 69 0.16 19.09 10.23
C ARG A 69 -0.71 18.22 11.14
N ALA A 70 -1.06 18.71 12.32
CA ALA A 70 -1.91 17.98 13.26
C ALA A 70 -3.28 17.64 12.65
N ALA A 71 -3.87 18.56 11.90
CA ALA A 71 -5.13 18.31 11.20
C ALA A 71 -4.96 17.25 10.08
N SER A 72 -3.85 17.28 9.35
CA SER A 72 -3.56 16.29 8.30
C SER A 72 -3.33 14.90 8.89
N GLU A 73 -2.62 14.82 10.02
CA GLU A 73 -2.40 13.57 10.76
C GLU A 73 -3.71 12.97 11.27
N ALA A 74 -4.60 13.81 11.82
CA ALA A 74 -5.92 13.38 12.26
C ALA A 74 -6.77 12.85 11.09
N ILE A 75 -6.70 13.48 9.91
CA ILE A 75 -7.38 13.01 8.71
C ILE A 75 -6.78 11.67 8.24
N ASN A 76 -5.45 11.53 8.27
CA ASN A 76 -4.78 10.28 7.92
C ASN A 76 -5.27 9.12 8.82
N GLU A 77 -5.26 9.32 10.13
CA GLU A 77 -5.75 8.31 11.08
C GLU A 77 -7.22 7.97 10.85
N LYS A 78 -8.07 8.98 10.67
CA LYS A 78 -9.49 8.78 10.40
C LYS A 78 -9.73 8.02 9.09
N THR A 79 -8.98 8.33 8.05
CA THR A 79 -9.04 7.62 6.76
C THR A 79 -8.74 6.13 6.93
N LEU A 80 -7.74 5.81 7.75
CA LEU A 80 -7.39 4.42 8.02
C LEU A 80 -8.40 3.71 8.92
N GLU A 81 -8.94 4.38 9.92
CA GLU A 81 -10.02 3.83 10.76
C GLU A 81 -11.21 3.37 9.92
N GLU A 82 -11.57 4.16 8.90
CA GLU A 82 -12.68 3.85 8.00
C GLU A 82 -12.30 2.93 6.84
N GLY A 83 -11.02 2.92 6.45
CA GLY A 83 -10.52 2.19 5.28
C GLY A 83 -9.99 0.80 5.55
N MET A 84 -9.58 0.48 6.79
CA MET A 84 -9.10 -0.86 7.13
C MET A 84 -10.20 -1.90 6.97
N VAL A 85 -9.85 -3.06 6.41
CA VAL A 85 -10.80 -4.13 6.11
C VAL A 85 -10.52 -5.36 6.97
N LEU A 86 -11.48 -5.74 7.79
CA LEU A 86 -11.44 -7.00 8.53
C LEU A 86 -11.86 -8.13 7.58
N LEU A 87 -10.90 -8.96 7.18
CA LEU A 87 -11.11 -10.05 6.22
C LEU A 87 -11.53 -11.35 6.88
N LYS A 88 -11.03 -11.60 8.10
CA LYS A 88 -11.34 -12.81 8.88
C LYS A 88 -11.38 -12.45 10.37
N ASN A 89 -12.31 -13.08 11.10
CA ASN A 89 -12.42 -12.91 12.55
C ASN A 89 -13.12 -14.10 13.20
N ASP A 90 -12.45 -15.23 13.23
CA ASP A 90 -12.98 -16.46 13.78
C ASP A 90 -13.09 -16.37 15.31
N ASN A 91 -14.21 -16.87 15.84
CA ASN A 91 -14.48 -16.93 17.27
C ASN A 91 -14.31 -15.58 18.01
N ASN A 92 -14.55 -14.46 17.31
CA ASN A 92 -14.32 -13.11 17.84
C ASN A 92 -12.87 -12.93 18.34
N ALA A 93 -11.90 -13.36 17.54
CA ALA A 93 -10.49 -13.20 17.86
C ALA A 93 -10.12 -11.74 18.10
N LEU A 94 -10.73 -10.85 17.33
CA LEU A 94 -10.70 -9.40 17.50
C LEU A 94 -12.08 -8.90 17.95
N PRO A 95 -12.17 -7.85 18.76
CA PRO A 95 -11.06 -7.08 19.31
C PRO A 95 -10.27 -7.84 20.40
N LEU A 96 -9.02 -7.43 20.62
CA LEU A 96 -8.18 -7.92 21.71
C LEU A 96 -8.66 -7.37 23.05
N SER A 97 -8.34 -8.08 24.13
CA SER A 97 -8.66 -7.65 25.49
C SER A 97 -7.92 -6.35 25.85
N ALA A 98 -8.50 -5.56 26.74
CA ALA A 98 -7.81 -4.39 27.26
C ALA A 98 -6.51 -4.80 27.97
N GLY A 99 -5.40 -4.16 27.58
CA GLY A 99 -4.07 -4.47 28.12
C GLY A 99 -3.46 -5.78 27.60
N ALA A 100 -4.03 -6.36 26.53
CA ALA A 100 -3.55 -7.62 25.96
C ALA A 100 -2.04 -7.57 25.65
N SER A 101 -1.36 -8.66 25.96
CA SER A 101 0.03 -8.88 25.54
C SER A 101 0.06 -9.37 24.10
N VAL A 102 0.93 -8.75 23.30
CA VAL A 102 1.08 -9.10 21.87
C VAL A 102 2.55 -9.28 21.51
N SER A 103 2.84 -10.29 20.69
CA SER A 103 4.15 -10.50 20.07
C SER A 103 4.06 -10.22 18.57
N LEU A 104 4.96 -9.35 18.07
CA LEU A 104 5.01 -8.93 16.65
C LEU A 104 6.04 -9.77 15.91
N TYR A 105 5.60 -10.48 14.90
CA TYR A 105 6.44 -11.35 14.07
C TYR A 105 6.62 -10.77 12.69
N SER A 106 7.70 -11.18 12.06
CA SER A 106 8.24 -10.67 10.79
C SER A 106 9.07 -9.38 10.95
N ALA A 107 10.16 -9.31 10.21
CA ALA A 107 10.93 -8.08 10.05
C ALA A 107 10.09 -6.91 9.52
N ASN A 108 8.97 -7.21 8.86
CA ASN A 108 8.01 -6.20 8.39
C ASN A 108 7.32 -5.46 9.55
N SER A 109 7.30 -6.02 10.76
CA SER A 109 6.77 -5.31 11.93
C SER A 109 7.57 -4.06 12.26
N VAL A 110 8.89 -4.09 12.07
CA VAL A 110 9.82 -2.98 12.30
C VAL A 110 10.13 -2.18 11.03
N THR A 111 9.84 -2.74 9.85
CA THR A 111 10.02 -2.08 8.54
C THR A 111 8.69 -1.85 7.84
N PHE A 112 7.71 -1.37 8.56
CA PHE A 112 6.35 -1.15 8.10
C PHE A 112 6.30 -0.25 6.86
N VAL A 113 5.40 -0.52 5.92
CA VAL A 113 5.23 0.29 4.70
C VAL A 113 4.31 1.46 5.00
N TYR A 114 4.89 2.65 5.12
CA TYR A 114 4.17 3.90 5.39
C TYR A 114 3.75 4.63 4.13
N ALA A 115 4.47 4.46 3.02
CA ALA A 115 4.22 5.11 1.75
C ALA A 115 4.53 4.16 0.59
N GLY A 116 3.91 4.38 -0.57
CA GLY A 116 4.21 3.63 -1.79
C GLY A 116 5.60 3.94 -2.35
N SER A 117 6.01 3.19 -3.38
CA SER A 117 7.19 3.49 -4.19
C SER A 117 6.82 4.39 -5.39
N GLY A 118 7.82 4.91 -6.12
CA GLY A 118 7.61 5.81 -7.26
C GLY A 118 7.58 7.28 -6.85
N SER A 119 6.68 8.05 -7.42
CA SER A 119 6.57 9.51 -7.15
C SER A 119 6.30 9.83 -5.69
N SER A 120 5.66 8.93 -4.95
CA SER A 120 5.42 9.04 -3.52
C SER A 120 6.63 8.67 -2.66
N SER A 121 7.66 8.04 -3.23
CA SER A 121 8.86 7.59 -2.48
C SER A 121 9.76 8.73 -2.00
N ASN A 122 9.69 9.89 -2.62
CA ASN A 122 10.45 11.09 -2.20
C ASN A 122 10.05 11.57 -0.79
N LEU A 123 8.94 11.08 -0.28
CA LEU A 123 8.50 11.31 1.10
C LEU A 123 9.05 10.27 2.08
N THR A 124 9.62 9.18 1.57
CA THR A 124 9.90 7.98 2.37
C THR A 124 10.90 8.23 3.48
N GLU A 125 11.98 8.98 3.22
CA GLU A 125 12.97 9.30 4.26
C GLU A 125 12.37 10.16 5.37
N ASN A 126 11.66 11.23 5.00
CA ASN A 126 11.04 12.13 5.98
C ASN A 126 9.81 11.51 6.64
N VAL A 127 9.00 10.75 5.90
CA VAL A 127 7.82 10.07 6.44
C VAL A 127 8.24 8.97 7.41
N THR A 128 9.16 8.11 7.01
CA THR A 128 9.60 6.99 7.87
C THR A 128 10.33 7.46 9.12
N ALA A 129 11.17 8.50 9.01
CA ALA A 129 11.90 9.06 10.15
C ALA A 129 11.00 9.73 11.20
N ASN A 130 9.81 10.16 10.80
CA ASN A 130 8.85 10.83 11.68
C ASN A 130 7.56 10.01 11.89
N ALA A 131 7.49 8.80 11.33
CA ALA A 131 6.32 7.96 11.46
C ALA A 131 6.22 7.36 12.86
N VAL A 132 5.00 7.21 13.33
CA VAL A 132 4.71 6.39 14.51
C VAL A 132 4.91 4.93 14.10
N ASN A 133 5.89 4.24 14.70
CA ASN A 133 6.10 2.82 14.41
C ASN A 133 4.97 1.95 14.96
N LEU A 134 4.88 0.72 14.47
CA LEU A 134 3.78 -0.17 14.85
C LEU A 134 3.72 -0.43 16.36
N LYS A 135 4.88 -0.67 17.00
CA LYS A 135 4.93 -0.89 18.46
C LYS A 135 4.34 0.29 19.22
N ASP A 136 4.75 1.51 18.87
CA ASP A 136 4.29 2.72 19.57
C ASP A 136 2.79 2.95 19.34
N GLY A 137 2.28 2.74 18.12
CA GLY A 137 0.85 2.83 17.83
C GLY A 137 0.02 1.82 18.62
N LEU A 138 0.48 0.57 18.74
CA LEU A 138 -0.18 -0.45 19.56
C LEU A 138 -0.13 -0.14 21.06
N THR A 139 1.02 0.34 21.53
CA THR A 139 1.21 0.72 22.93
C THR A 139 0.32 1.93 23.29
N ALA A 140 0.20 2.90 22.41
CA ALA A 140 -0.70 4.03 22.59
C ALA A 140 -2.18 3.61 22.67
N ALA A 141 -2.56 2.51 22.05
CA ALA A 141 -3.88 1.91 22.17
C ALA A 141 -4.05 1.00 23.41
N GLY A 142 -3.04 0.91 24.27
CA GLY A 142 -3.08 0.16 25.54
C GLY A 142 -2.66 -1.30 25.43
N LEU A 143 -2.08 -1.74 24.32
CA LEU A 143 -1.53 -3.09 24.19
C LEU A 143 -0.11 -3.18 24.77
N SER A 144 0.26 -4.34 25.28
CA SER A 144 1.59 -4.62 25.81
C SER A 144 2.41 -5.42 24.79
N VAL A 145 3.36 -4.77 24.14
CA VAL A 145 4.18 -5.38 23.09
C VAL A 145 5.39 -6.10 23.68
N ASN A 146 5.71 -7.28 23.16
CA ASN A 146 6.90 -8.06 23.49
C ASN A 146 8.17 -7.32 23.04
N GLU A 147 8.80 -6.62 23.99
CA GLU A 147 9.98 -5.78 23.74
C GLU A 147 11.21 -6.60 23.30
N GLY A 148 11.38 -7.81 23.83
CA GLY A 148 12.54 -8.65 23.48
C GLY A 148 12.52 -9.04 22.03
N LEU A 149 11.37 -9.50 21.51
CA LEU A 149 11.21 -9.86 20.11
C LEU A 149 11.31 -8.63 19.18
N TRP A 150 10.67 -7.53 19.54
CA TRP A 150 10.76 -6.26 18.82
C TRP A 150 12.22 -5.80 18.67
N ASN A 151 12.94 -5.72 19.78
CA ASN A 151 14.33 -5.26 19.81
C ASN A 151 15.25 -6.21 19.02
N TRP A 152 14.93 -7.50 19.02
CA TRP A 152 15.68 -8.45 18.22
C TRP A 152 15.52 -8.15 16.71
N TYR A 153 14.30 -7.93 16.21
CA TYR A 153 14.10 -7.54 14.81
C TYR A 153 14.77 -6.20 14.47
N MET A 154 14.74 -5.22 15.39
CA MET A 154 15.43 -3.93 15.21
C MET A 154 16.97 -4.10 15.09
N ALA A 155 17.55 -5.05 15.82
CA ALA A 155 18.98 -5.31 15.79
C ALA A 155 19.45 -6.16 14.61
N ASN A 156 18.54 -6.89 13.95
CA ASN A 156 18.86 -7.85 12.90
C ASN A 156 18.42 -7.36 11.52
N ASP A 157 18.97 -6.22 11.09
CA ASP A 157 18.63 -5.53 9.84
C ASP A 157 18.95 -6.31 8.55
N GLN A 158 19.71 -7.40 8.65
CA GLN A 158 19.93 -8.33 7.53
C GLN A 158 18.63 -8.98 7.03
N TYR A 159 17.59 -9.03 7.86
CA TYR A 159 16.28 -9.57 7.50
C TYR A 159 15.31 -8.49 6.99
N TRP A 160 15.70 -7.22 7.03
CA TRP A 160 14.83 -6.13 6.59
C TRP A 160 14.68 -6.11 5.06
N GLN A 161 13.48 -5.78 4.62
CA GLN A 161 13.25 -5.50 3.20
C GLN A 161 13.87 -4.15 2.81
N GLY A 162 14.28 -4.05 1.54
CA GLY A 162 14.86 -2.81 1.01
C GLY A 162 16.28 -2.53 1.49
N SER A 163 16.68 -1.28 1.37
CA SER A 163 18.00 -0.80 1.82
C SER A 163 17.90 -0.20 3.22
N VAL A 164 18.83 -0.54 4.09
CA VAL A 164 18.94 0.04 5.43
C VAL A 164 19.62 1.40 5.31
N VAL A 165 18.98 2.43 5.80
CA VAL A 165 19.51 3.79 5.91
C VAL A 165 19.61 4.16 7.38
N THR A 166 20.66 4.89 7.72
CA THR A 166 20.84 5.42 9.07
C THR A 166 20.74 6.95 9.02
N ASP A 167 19.86 7.54 9.81
CA ASP A 167 19.70 8.98 9.91
C ASP A 167 20.85 9.64 10.69
N LYS A 168 20.87 10.96 10.73
CA LYS A 168 21.87 11.75 11.47
C LYS A 168 21.88 11.50 12.98
N ASN A 169 20.82 10.90 13.52
CA ASN A 169 20.68 10.57 14.93
C ASN A 169 21.07 9.13 15.24
N GLY A 170 21.45 8.35 14.21
CA GLY A 170 21.82 6.95 14.35
C GLY A 170 20.63 5.98 14.26
N ASN A 171 19.41 6.46 13.99
CA ASN A 171 18.24 5.59 13.83
C ASN A 171 18.31 4.89 12.47
N LYS A 172 18.06 3.59 12.47
CA LYS A 172 17.98 2.80 11.26
C LYS A 172 16.54 2.66 10.81
N TYR A 173 16.34 2.75 9.50
CA TYR A 173 15.06 2.49 8.85
C TYR A 173 15.28 1.86 7.47
N SER A 174 14.30 1.14 6.99
CA SER A 174 14.33 0.57 5.66
C SER A 174 13.78 1.56 4.65
N THR A 175 14.52 1.80 3.58
CA THR A 175 13.96 2.42 2.38
C THR A 175 13.70 1.36 1.34
N VAL A 176 12.47 1.18 0.99
CA VAL A 176 12.14 0.44 -0.22
C VAL A 176 12.28 1.42 -1.37
N SER A 177 13.45 1.38 -2.03
CA SER A 177 13.79 2.32 -3.10
C SER A 177 12.78 2.29 -4.24
N GLY A 178 12.18 3.45 -4.53
CA GLY A 178 11.21 3.65 -5.60
C GLY A 178 11.76 3.72 -7.02
N ASN A 179 13.06 3.57 -7.23
CA ASN A 179 13.67 3.56 -8.56
C ASN A 179 14.00 2.13 -8.99
N ARG A 180 12.98 1.30 -9.17
CA ARG A 180 13.18 -0.02 -9.72
C ARG A 180 13.09 0.06 -11.24
N LYS A 181 14.18 -0.35 -11.91
CA LYS A 181 14.16 -0.59 -13.35
C LYS A 181 13.23 -1.76 -13.64
N GLN A 182 12.58 -1.73 -14.79
CA GLN A 182 11.86 -2.88 -15.33
C GLN A 182 12.70 -4.14 -15.17
N GLY A 183 12.10 -5.23 -14.68
CA GLY A 183 12.80 -6.48 -14.36
C GLY A 183 13.53 -6.50 -13.00
N ALA A 184 13.30 -5.53 -12.12
CA ALA A 184 13.82 -5.60 -10.76
C ALA A 184 13.19 -6.78 -10.00
N THR A 185 14.03 -7.58 -9.37
CA THR A 185 13.55 -8.67 -8.52
C THR A 185 13.00 -8.10 -7.21
N PHE A 186 11.74 -8.34 -6.94
CA PHE A 186 11.16 -8.12 -5.63
C PHE A 186 11.58 -9.26 -4.70
N VAL A 187 11.98 -8.94 -3.50
CA VAL A 187 12.49 -9.89 -2.52
C VAL A 187 11.62 -9.82 -1.28
N THR A 188 11.06 -10.96 -0.89
CA THR A 188 10.55 -11.12 0.47
C THR A 188 11.71 -11.53 1.35
N LYS A 189 12.14 -10.65 2.24
CA LYS A 189 13.09 -10.99 3.29
C LYS A 189 12.31 -11.12 4.60
N ASP A 190 12.59 -12.16 5.32
CA ASP A 190 12.18 -12.33 6.71
C ASP A 190 13.12 -13.33 7.40
N ALA A 191 13.09 -13.32 8.72
CA ALA A 191 13.87 -14.27 9.51
C ALA A 191 13.20 -15.64 9.52
N PRO A 192 13.95 -16.74 9.30
CA PRO A 192 13.43 -18.08 9.54
C PRO A 192 13.15 -18.25 11.04
N TRP A 193 12.15 -19.05 11.39
CA TRP A 193 11.81 -19.31 12.80
C TRP A 193 13.01 -19.71 13.65
N SER A 194 13.90 -20.53 13.09
CA SER A 194 15.11 -21.01 13.78
C SER A 194 16.11 -19.93 14.19
N ALA A 195 16.01 -18.74 13.61
CA ALA A 195 16.86 -17.61 13.95
C ALA A 195 16.26 -16.71 15.05
N LEU A 196 14.96 -16.88 15.37
CA LEU A 196 14.28 -16.04 16.34
C LEU A 196 14.80 -16.28 17.76
N PRO A 197 14.76 -15.27 18.63
CA PRO A 197 15.20 -15.38 20.03
C PRO A 197 14.21 -16.19 20.85
N THR A 198 14.59 -16.57 22.05
CA THR A 198 13.70 -17.25 23.02
C THR A 198 12.43 -16.45 23.31
N ASP A 199 12.50 -15.10 23.23
CA ASP A 199 11.36 -14.20 23.41
C ASP A 199 10.24 -14.43 22.36
N ALA A 200 10.54 -15.06 21.22
CA ALA A 200 9.53 -15.45 20.24
C ALA A 200 8.55 -16.52 20.77
N THR A 201 8.88 -17.19 21.86
CA THR A 201 8.01 -18.20 22.51
C THR A 201 7.38 -17.71 23.81
N ASN A 202 7.48 -16.40 24.10
CA ASN A 202 6.86 -15.84 25.30
C ASN A 202 5.34 -15.90 25.21
N GLN A 203 4.71 -16.07 26.37
CA GLN A 203 3.24 -16.04 26.44
C GLN A 203 2.68 -14.73 25.95
N ALA A 204 1.66 -14.81 25.11
CA ALA A 204 0.93 -13.65 24.59
C ALA A 204 -0.55 -13.98 24.36
N GLU A 205 -1.42 -12.99 24.52
CA GLU A 205 -2.82 -13.15 24.10
C GLU A 205 -2.90 -13.31 22.56
N ALA A 206 -2.10 -12.54 21.83
CA ALA A 206 -2.06 -12.65 20.38
C ALA A 206 -0.63 -12.61 19.83
N ALA A 207 -0.37 -13.49 18.86
CA ALA A 207 0.75 -13.37 17.94
C ALA A 207 0.28 -12.63 16.69
N ILE A 208 0.95 -11.54 16.32
CA ILE A 208 0.61 -10.71 15.18
C ILE A 208 1.72 -10.86 14.13
N LEU A 209 1.42 -11.52 13.02
CA LEU A 209 2.30 -11.58 11.85
C LEU A 209 2.03 -10.39 10.93
N VAL A 210 3.07 -9.63 10.58
CA VAL A 210 2.97 -8.54 9.62
C VAL A 210 3.48 -9.00 8.26
N VAL A 211 2.62 -8.97 7.26
CA VAL A 211 2.96 -9.30 5.88
C VAL A 211 2.95 -8.00 5.07
N SER A 212 4.13 -7.53 4.67
CA SER A 212 4.23 -6.31 3.87
C SER A 212 4.69 -6.61 2.46
N ARG A 213 4.05 -5.95 1.49
CA ARG A 213 4.46 -5.95 0.10
C ARG A 213 4.49 -4.51 -0.38
N ASN A 214 5.64 -4.09 -0.88
CA ASN A 214 5.78 -2.76 -1.45
C ASN A 214 5.66 -2.84 -2.96
N GLY A 215 4.83 -1.99 -3.50
CA GLY A 215 4.66 -1.81 -4.93
C GLY A 215 4.53 -0.35 -5.28
N GLY A 216 4.64 -0.04 -6.55
CA GLY A 216 4.48 1.31 -7.02
C GLY A 216 4.88 1.50 -8.46
N GLU A 217 5.02 2.73 -8.82
CA GLU A 217 5.27 3.23 -10.17
C GLU A 217 6.55 2.63 -10.80
N ASN A 218 6.51 2.35 -12.09
CA ASN A 218 7.63 1.88 -12.92
C ASN A 218 8.18 0.48 -12.59
N ALA A 219 7.42 -0.38 -11.91
CA ALA A 219 7.85 -1.73 -11.66
C ALA A 219 6.66 -2.69 -11.61
N ASP A 220 6.61 -3.61 -12.54
CA ASP A 220 5.67 -4.72 -12.54
C ASP A 220 6.17 -5.84 -11.62
N PHE A 221 5.24 -6.54 -11.00
CA PHE A 221 5.56 -7.76 -10.27
C PHE A 221 5.68 -8.90 -11.26
N ALA A 222 6.82 -9.58 -11.22
CA ALA A 222 7.01 -10.78 -12.01
C ALA A 222 6.16 -11.91 -11.42
N MET A 223 5.14 -12.31 -12.16
CA MET A 223 4.32 -13.47 -11.85
C MET A 223 5.09 -14.75 -12.18
N ASN A 224 4.87 -15.80 -11.37
CA ASN A 224 5.56 -17.09 -11.50
C ASN A 224 7.09 -17.03 -11.39
N THR A 225 7.68 -15.89 -11.14
CA THR A 225 9.10 -15.81 -10.82
C THR A 225 9.28 -15.98 -9.32
N LYS A 226 10.06 -16.96 -8.93
CA LYS A 226 10.48 -17.11 -7.54
C LYS A 226 11.17 -15.83 -7.10
N SER A 227 10.58 -15.08 -6.20
CA SER A 227 11.31 -14.04 -5.50
C SER A 227 12.46 -14.67 -4.73
N ALA A 228 13.54 -13.94 -4.52
CA ALA A 228 14.60 -14.42 -3.64
C ALA A 228 13.99 -14.66 -2.23
N GLY A 229 14.19 -15.87 -1.71
CA GLY A 229 13.61 -16.32 -0.43
C GLY A 229 12.27 -17.06 -0.54
N MET A 230 11.83 -17.41 -1.76
CA MET A 230 10.64 -18.22 -1.99
C MET A 230 10.98 -19.47 -2.79
N THR A 231 10.41 -20.61 -2.41
CA THR A 231 10.52 -21.87 -3.16
C THR A 231 9.36 -22.05 -4.14
N SER A 232 8.23 -21.45 -3.85
CA SER A 232 7.02 -21.47 -4.69
C SER A 232 6.25 -20.16 -4.55
N GLY A 233 5.39 -19.87 -5.52
CA GLY A 233 4.59 -18.68 -5.55
C GLY A 233 5.35 -17.46 -6.09
N ASP A 234 4.68 -16.33 -6.06
CA ASP A 234 5.21 -15.05 -6.50
C ASP A 234 5.34 -14.05 -5.34
N TYR A 235 5.71 -12.81 -5.67
CA TYR A 235 5.90 -11.76 -4.66
C TYR A 235 4.61 -11.44 -3.88
N LEU A 236 3.44 -11.65 -4.47
CA LEU A 236 2.14 -11.37 -3.84
C LEU A 236 1.57 -12.57 -3.06
N SER A 237 2.32 -13.66 -2.93
CA SER A 237 2.01 -14.76 -2.01
C SER A 237 2.88 -14.72 -0.75
N LEU A 238 2.59 -15.56 0.24
CA LEU A 238 3.46 -15.67 1.42
C LEU A 238 4.82 -16.26 1.06
N GLY A 239 5.88 -15.67 1.59
CA GLY A 239 7.23 -16.22 1.53
C GLY A 239 7.43 -17.44 2.43
N ASP A 240 8.47 -18.24 2.15
CA ASP A 240 8.76 -19.47 2.91
C ASP A 240 8.94 -19.21 4.40
N ASN A 241 9.63 -18.14 4.78
CA ASN A 241 9.83 -17.78 6.17
C ASN A 241 8.53 -17.29 6.86
N GLU A 242 7.67 -16.59 6.13
CA GLU A 242 6.35 -16.18 6.64
C GLU A 242 5.46 -17.42 6.90
N ARG A 243 5.50 -18.41 6.00
CA ARG A 243 4.81 -19.70 6.17
C ARG A 243 5.39 -20.51 7.34
N ASP A 244 6.73 -20.54 7.48
CA ASP A 244 7.40 -21.19 8.60
C ASP A 244 7.00 -20.56 9.93
N VAL A 245 6.94 -19.24 10.01
CA VAL A 245 6.47 -18.53 11.19
C VAL A 245 5.04 -18.93 11.52
N LEU A 246 4.10 -18.90 10.57
CA LEU A 246 2.69 -19.31 10.82
C LEU A 246 2.58 -20.76 11.32
N THR A 247 3.33 -21.68 10.72
CA THR A 247 3.36 -23.09 11.15
C THR A 247 3.80 -23.24 12.61
N ASN A 248 4.82 -22.46 13.01
CA ASN A 248 5.30 -22.49 14.39
C ASN A 248 4.37 -21.75 15.36
N LEU A 249 3.74 -20.65 14.93
CA LEU A 249 2.71 -19.98 15.72
C LEU A 249 1.52 -20.90 16.01
N LYS A 250 1.09 -21.68 15.04
CA LYS A 250 0.04 -22.70 15.27
C LYS A 250 0.45 -23.68 16.37
N ARG A 251 1.70 -24.18 16.36
CA ARG A 251 2.19 -25.07 17.42
C ARG A 251 2.17 -24.41 18.80
N LEU A 252 2.57 -23.11 18.88
CA LEU A 252 2.50 -22.36 20.13
C LEU A 252 1.06 -22.17 20.61
N LYS A 253 0.12 -21.96 19.69
CA LYS A 253 -1.30 -21.84 20.00
C LYS A 253 -1.87 -23.16 20.50
N GLU A 254 -1.57 -24.25 19.84
CA GLU A 254 -1.96 -25.61 20.27
C GLU A 254 -1.38 -25.99 21.64
N ALA A 255 -0.18 -25.49 21.95
CA ALA A 255 0.45 -25.64 23.27
C ALA A 255 -0.09 -24.67 24.33
N GLY A 256 -1.00 -23.76 23.98
CA GLY A 256 -1.54 -22.77 24.90
C GLY A 256 -0.58 -21.64 25.28
N THR A 257 0.54 -21.48 24.57
CA THR A 257 1.52 -20.41 24.79
C THR A 257 1.00 -19.08 24.25
N ILE A 258 0.32 -19.10 23.10
CA ILE A 258 -0.38 -17.94 22.54
C ILE A 258 -1.88 -18.27 22.41
N GLY A 259 -2.70 -17.22 22.53
CA GLY A 259 -4.16 -17.40 22.43
C GLY A 259 -4.68 -17.32 21.00
N LYS A 260 -4.15 -16.41 20.20
CA LYS A 260 -4.68 -16.07 18.88
C LYS A 260 -3.55 -15.79 17.89
N ILE A 261 -3.82 -16.05 16.61
CA ILE A 261 -2.93 -15.70 15.49
C ILE A 261 -3.65 -14.66 14.63
N VAL A 262 -3.09 -13.47 14.55
CA VAL A 262 -3.60 -12.35 13.76
C VAL A 262 -2.61 -12.03 12.64
N VAL A 263 -3.09 -11.81 11.42
CA VAL A 263 -2.26 -11.35 10.29
C VAL A 263 -2.66 -9.94 9.92
N LEU A 264 -1.67 -9.04 9.86
CA LEU A 264 -1.83 -7.69 9.31
C LEU A 264 -1.26 -7.67 7.89
N ILE A 265 -2.09 -7.32 6.91
CA ILE A 265 -1.67 -7.14 5.51
C ILE A 265 -1.36 -5.68 5.27
N ASN A 266 -0.06 -5.34 5.25
CA ASN A 266 0.45 -4.01 4.99
C ASN A 266 0.92 -3.92 3.53
N SER A 267 -0.05 -3.87 2.62
CA SER A 267 0.18 -3.83 1.18
C SER A 267 -0.95 -3.07 0.49
N ALA A 268 -0.61 -2.25 -0.50
CA ALA A 268 -1.58 -1.68 -1.43
C ALA A 268 -1.98 -2.66 -2.53
N ASN A 269 -1.19 -3.71 -2.74
CA ASN A 269 -1.43 -4.71 -3.76
C ASN A 269 -2.29 -5.86 -3.19
N GLN A 270 -3.00 -6.53 -4.08
CA GLN A 270 -3.78 -7.72 -3.76
C GLN A 270 -2.84 -8.87 -3.40
N LEU A 271 -2.83 -9.26 -2.12
CA LEU A 271 -2.09 -10.42 -1.65
C LEU A 271 -2.93 -11.68 -1.86
N GLU A 272 -2.31 -12.77 -2.29
CA GLU A 272 -2.96 -14.08 -2.28
C GLU A 272 -3.22 -14.51 -0.84
N CYS A 273 -4.50 -14.76 -0.52
CA CYS A 273 -4.94 -15.02 0.86
C CYS A 273 -5.23 -16.51 1.13
N ASP A 274 -4.55 -17.42 0.44
CA ASP A 274 -4.65 -18.87 0.64
C ASP A 274 -4.34 -19.29 2.08
N PHE A 275 -3.51 -18.52 2.78
CA PHE A 275 -3.11 -18.78 4.17
C PHE A 275 -4.23 -18.56 5.19
N ALA A 276 -5.22 -17.73 4.86
CA ALA A 276 -6.23 -17.29 5.83
C ALA A 276 -7.08 -18.46 6.32
N ASP A 277 -7.49 -19.35 5.41
CA ASP A 277 -8.33 -20.50 5.70
C ASP A 277 -7.55 -21.82 5.72
N ASN A 278 -6.25 -21.77 5.56
CA ASN A 278 -5.42 -22.96 5.60
C ASN A 278 -5.32 -23.50 7.04
N PRO A 279 -5.80 -24.72 7.29
CA PRO A 279 -5.81 -25.29 8.64
C PRO A 279 -4.40 -25.52 9.20
N ASP A 280 -3.36 -25.58 8.34
CA ASP A 280 -1.98 -25.76 8.78
C ASP A 280 -1.39 -24.52 9.47
N TYR A 281 -2.03 -23.36 9.32
CA TYR A 281 -1.57 -22.10 9.93
C TYR A 281 -2.44 -21.65 11.11
N GLY A 282 -3.70 -22.04 11.16
CA GLY A 282 -4.60 -21.77 12.29
C GLY A 282 -4.81 -20.27 12.56
N VAL A 283 -4.82 -19.44 11.49
CA VAL A 283 -5.05 -17.99 11.57
C VAL A 283 -6.46 -17.69 12.04
N ASP A 284 -6.60 -16.87 13.08
CA ASP A 284 -7.89 -16.50 13.67
C ASP A 284 -8.47 -15.22 13.08
N ALA A 285 -7.61 -14.23 12.79
CA ALA A 285 -8.05 -12.97 12.22
C ALA A 285 -7.08 -12.45 11.16
N VAL A 286 -7.61 -11.78 10.15
CA VAL A 286 -6.86 -11.11 9.09
C VAL A 286 -7.40 -9.70 8.94
N LEU A 287 -6.51 -8.71 9.08
CA LEU A 287 -6.83 -7.29 8.90
C LEU A 287 -5.96 -6.69 7.79
N TRP A 288 -6.59 -6.26 6.72
CA TRP A 288 -5.91 -5.48 5.68
C TRP A 288 -5.82 -4.01 6.14
N VAL A 289 -4.60 -3.49 6.18
CA VAL A 289 -4.32 -2.13 6.65
C VAL A 289 -3.77 -1.23 5.54
N GLY A 290 -3.44 -1.77 4.39
CA GLY A 290 -2.92 -1.01 3.24
C GLY A 290 -1.60 -0.33 3.53
N VAL A 291 -1.42 0.88 2.98
CA VAL A 291 -0.29 1.79 3.21
C VAL A 291 -0.75 2.89 4.15
N VAL A 292 -0.07 3.07 5.27
CA VAL A 292 -0.70 3.70 6.46
C VAL A 292 -0.36 5.19 6.68
N GLY A 293 0.57 5.78 5.91
CA GLY A 293 1.03 7.13 6.19
C GLY A 293 1.79 7.25 7.51
N SER A 294 2.09 8.46 7.94
CA SER A 294 3.01 8.69 9.08
C SER A 294 2.43 8.33 10.45
N THR A 295 1.11 8.39 10.63
CA THR A 295 0.48 8.20 11.95
C THR A 295 -0.55 7.07 11.99
N GLY A 296 -0.74 6.37 10.87
CA GLY A 296 -1.82 5.38 10.74
C GLY A 296 -1.69 4.14 11.61
N THR A 297 -0.52 3.85 12.14
CA THR A 297 -0.32 2.77 13.11
C THR A 297 -1.10 2.99 14.41
N ASN A 298 -1.39 4.25 14.77
CA ASN A 298 -2.31 4.58 15.86
C ASN A 298 -3.73 4.05 15.58
N ALA A 299 -4.20 4.19 14.34
CA ALA A 299 -5.50 3.68 13.93
C ALA A 299 -5.55 2.15 13.99
N ILE A 300 -4.46 1.46 13.60
CA ILE A 300 -4.36 0.00 13.74
C ILE A 300 -4.56 -0.42 15.19
N GLY A 301 -3.87 0.23 16.12
CA GLY A 301 -4.02 -0.05 17.55
C GLY A 301 -5.46 0.11 18.03
N ARG A 302 -6.15 1.19 17.61
CA ARG A 302 -7.56 1.43 17.98
C ARG A 302 -8.53 0.40 17.39
N VAL A 303 -8.27 -0.06 16.15
CA VAL A 303 -9.07 -1.13 15.56
C VAL A 303 -8.83 -2.44 16.31
N LEU A 304 -7.57 -2.83 16.53
CA LEU A 304 -7.26 -4.09 17.21
C LEU A 304 -7.84 -4.18 18.64
N THR A 305 -7.99 -3.05 19.32
CA THR A 305 -8.56 -2.97 20.68
C THR A 305 -10.07 -2.76 20.71
N GLY A 306 -10.71 -2.57 19.56
CA GLY A 306 -12.15 -2.29 19.48
C GLY A 306 -12.54 -0.87 19.85
N ALA A 307 -11.60 0.04 20.08
CA ALA A 307 -11.87 1.46 20.22
C ALA A 307 -12.48 2.04 18.93
N VAL A 308 -12.17 1.43 17.80
CA VAL A 308 -12.78 1.67 16.50
C VAL A 308 -13.28 0.35 15.94
N ASN A 309 -14.52 0.32 15.48
CA ASN A 309 -15.10 -0.83 14.78
C ASN A 309 -14.72 -0.78 13.29
N PRO A 310 -14.08 -1.81 12.72
CA PRO A 310 -13.74 -1.82 11.30
C PRO A 310 -14.99 -1.77 10.44
N SER A 311 -14.96 -0.92 9.41
CA SER A 311 -16.09 -0.70 8.49
C SER A 311 -15.67 -0.70 7.01
N GLY A 312 -14.38 -0.77 6.73
CA GLY A 312 -13.84 -0.79 5.38
C GLY A 312 -14.37 -1.97 4.55
N ARG A 313 -14.38 -1.77 3.24
CA ARG A 313 -14.75 -2.78 2.25
C ARG A 313 -13.71 -2.85 1.16
N LEU A 314 -13.42 -4.06 0.68
CA LEU A 314 -12.49 -4.23 -0.43
C LEU A 314 -13.01 -3.53 -1.69
N ALA A 315 -12.12 -2.77 -2.32
CA ALA A 315 -12.37 -2.14 -3.61
C ALA A 315 -11.98 -3.05 -4.80
N ASP A 316 -11.45 -4.23 -4.50
CA ASP A 316 -10.97 -5.22 -5.46
C ASP A 316 -11.42 -6.63 -5.07
N THR A 317 -11.38 -7.55 -6.04
CA THR A 317 -11.54 -8.97 -5.80
C THR A 317 -10.18 -9.57 -5.43
N TYR A 318 -10.08 -10.29 -4.32
CA TYR A 318 -8.90 -11.04 -3.90
C TYR A 318 -9.02 -12.51 -4.33
N PHE A 319 -7.94 -13.06 -4.84
CA PHE A 319 -7.89 -14.42 -5.35
C PHE A 319 -7.07 -15.31 -4.42
N TYR A 320 -7.35 -16.62 -4.44
CA TYR A 320 -6.44 -17.60 -3.87
C TYR A 320 -5.11 -17.65 -4.64
N GLN A 321 -5.19 -17.44 -5.97
CA GLN A 321 -4.04 -17.30 -6.86
C GLN A 321 -4.32 -16.16 -7.84
N ASN A 322 -3.47 -15.15 -7.88
CA ASN A 322 -3.66 -13.97 -8.72
C ASN A 322 -3.67 -14.30 -10.22
N THR A 323 -3.08 -15.41 -10.62
CA THR A 323 -3.12 -15.91 -12.00
C THR A 323 -4.53 -16.28 -12.48
N ALA A 324 -5.49 -16.40 -11.57
CA ALA A 324 -6.92 -16.59 -11.92
C ALA A 324 -7.56 -15.32 -12.50
N ASN A 325 -6.94 -14.16 -12.35
CA ASN A 325 -7.41 -12.94 -12.97
C ASN A 325 -7.12 -12.98 -14.49
N PRO A 326 -8.11 -12.69 -15.36
CA PRO A 326 -7.95 -12.78 -16.82
C PRO A 326 -6.94 -11.79 -17.40
N VAL A 327 -6.48 -10.81 -16.64
CA VAL A 327 -5.42 -9.90 -17.07
C VAL A 327 -4.09 -10.62 -17.28
N TYR A 328 -3.85 -11.71 -16.56
CA TYR A 328 -2.68 -12.54 -16.75
C TYR A 328 -2.86 -13.49 -17.93
N ASP A 329 -1.80 -13.75 -18.68
CA ASP A 329 -1.78 -14.83 -19.66
C ASP A 329 -1.39 -16.16 -19.01
N THR A 330 -1.34 -17.22 -19.82
CA THR A 330 -1.02 -18.56 -19.35
C THR A 330 0.38 -18.67 -18.75
N ASP A 331 1.27 -17.75 -19.09
CA ASP A 331 2.64 -17.70 -18.57
C ASP A 331 2.80 -16.73 -17.39
N GLY A 332 1.69 -16.09 -16.96
CA GLY A 332 1.67 -15.14 -15.87
C GLY A 332 2.34 -13.80 -16.22
N ASN A 333 2.49 -13.50 -17.50
CA ASN A 333 3.06 -12.27 -17.98
C ASN A 333 1.95 -11.35 -18.56
N MET A 334 1.95 -10.08 -18.18
CA MET A 334 1.03 -9.09 -18.71
C MET A 334 1.61 -8.33 -19.91
N GLU A 335 2.91 -8.38 -20.08
CA GLU A 335 3.64 -7.66 -21.12
C GLU A 335 4.14 -8.63 -22.19
N TYR A 336 3.86 -8.31 -23.45
CA TYR A 336 4.29 -9.10 -24.60
C TYR A 336 5.55 -8.48 -25.20
N ASP A 337 6.59 -9.29 -25.40
CA ASP A 337 7.92 -8.87 -25.84
C ASP A 337 8.12 -8.81 -27.35
N ASN A 338 7.14 -9.27 -28.16
CA ASN A 338 7.16 -9.22 -29.61
C ASN A 338 6.74 -7.83 -30.18
N ALA A 339 7.11 -6.77 -29.49
CA ALA A 339 6.75 -5.39 -29.85
C ALA A 339 7.43 -4.89 -31.14
N ASP A 340 8.38 -5.61 -31.69
CA ASP A 340 9.05 -5.34 -32.97
C ASP A 340 8.09 -5.33 -34.18
N ILE A 341 6.92 -5.97 -34.04
CA ILE A 341 5.85 -5.94 -35.04
C ILE A 341 5.06 -4.62 -35.02
N LEU A 342 5.21 -3.77 -33.99
CA LEU A 342 4.45 -2.52 -33.88
C LEU A 342 5.11 -1.39 -34.69
N PRO A 343 4.31 -0.52 -35.36
CA PRO A 343 4.82 0.72 -35.92
C PRO A 343 5.42 1.57 -34.80
N ASN A 344 6.65 2.01 -34.89
CA ASN A 344 7.39 2.78 -33.90
C ASN A 344 8.01 1.98 -32.73
N ALA A 345 8.21 0.68 -32.88
CA ALA A 345 8.78 -0.21 -31.87
C ALA A 345 10.19 0.15 -31.37
N LYS A 346 10.88 1.12 -31.96
CA LYS A 346 12.28 1.45 -31.64
C LYS A 346 12.58 1.80 -30.20
N ASN A 347 11.54 2.09 -29.39
CA ASN A 347 11.65 2.46 -27.99
C ASN A 347 10.64 1.72 -27.09
N SER A 348 9.87 0.77 -27.62
CA SER A 348 8.92 0.02 -26.82
C SER A 348 9.52 -1.35 -26.46
N HIS A 349 9.46 -1.67 -25.18
CA HIS A 349 9.95 -2.95 -24.65
C HIS A 349 8.86 -4.03 -24.62
N GLY A 350 7.62 -3.64 -24.92
CA GLY A 350 6.48 -4.52 -24.91
C GLY A 350 5.16 -3.79 -25.11
N TYR A 351 4.07 -4.52 -25.05
CA TYR A 351 2.71 -3.98 -25.09
C TYR A 351 1.80 -4.80 -24.19
N ILE A 352 0.70 -4.19 -23.77
CA ILE A 352 -0.31 -4.83 -22.92
C ILE A 352 -1.58 -5.06 -23.74
N VAL A 353 -2.21 -6.21 -23.59
CA VAL A 353 -3.52 -6.52 -24.15
C VAL A 353 -4.56 -6.45 -23.04
N TYR A 354 -5.55 -5.57 -23.21
CA TYR A 354 -6.70 -5.50 -22.29
C TYR A 354 -7.65 -6.67 -22.54
N LYS A 355 -7.28 -7.86 -22.06
CA LYS A 355 -8.02 -9.11 -22.29
C LYS A 355 -9.41 -9.11 -21.68
N GLU A 356 -9.58 -8.38 -20.60
CA GLU A 356 -10.84 -8.30 -19.86
C GLU A 356 -11.92 -7.52 -20.63
N GLY A 357 -11.52 -6.60 -21.51
CA GLY A 357 -12.46 -5.74 -22.22
C GLY A 357 -13.29 -4.90 -21.26
N ILE A 358 -14.62 -5.02 -21.33
CA ILE A 358 -15.55 -4.33 -20.41
C ILE A 358 -15.69 -5.02 -19.05
N TYR A 359 -15.20 -6.24 -18.90
CA TYR A 359 -15.30 -7.06 -17.69
C TYR A 359 -14.06 -6.93 -16.81
N ASN A 360 -13.51 -5.72 -16.67
CA ASN A 360 -12.34 -5.48 -15.84
C ASN A 360 -12.64 -5.61 -14.34
N GLY A 361 -11.66 -6.11 -13.61
CA GLY A 361 -11.73 -6.29 -12.16
C GLY A 361 -12.87 -7.22 -11.73
N TYR A 362 -13.60 -6.84 -10.68
CA TYR A 362 -14.70 -7.65 -10.13
C TYR A 362 -15.83 -7.98 -11.12
N ARG A 363 -16.01 -7.15 -12.18
CA ARG A 363 -17.04 -7.41 -13.19
C ARG A 363 -16.84 -8.75 -13.87
N TYR A 364 -15.60 -9.18 -14.07
CA TYR A 364 -15.32 -10.49 -14.66
C TYR A 364 -15.78 -11.62 -13.75
N THR A 365 -15.34 -11.65 -12.53
CA THR A 365 -15.62 -12.72 -11.59
C THR A 365 -17.11 -12.84 -11.27
N GLU A 366 -17.77 -11.69 -11.01
CA GLU A 366 -19.18 -11.65 -10.69
C GLU A 366 -20.07 -12.06 -11.87
N THR A 367 -19.74 -11.61 -13.11
CA THR A 367 -20.47 -12.02 -14.30
C THR A 367 -20.28 -13.50 -14.59
N ARG A 368 -19.07 -14.03 -14.42
CA ARG A 368 -18.81 -15.47 -14.59
C ARG A 368 -19.60 -16.30 -13.58
N TYR A 369 -19.69 -15.83 -12.35
CA TYR A 369 -20.49 -16.50 -11.30
C TYR A 369 -21.99 -16.46 -11.64
N GLU A 370 -22.51 -15.30 -12.05
CA GLU A 370 -23.91 -15.15 -12.47
C GLU A 370 -24.25 -16.08 -13.64
N ASP A 371 -23.43 -16.10 -14.69
CA ASP A 371 -23.60 -16.98 -15.84
C ASP A 371 -23.62 -18.45 -15.45
N TYR A 372 -22.71 -18.85 -14.54
CA TYR A 372 -22.67 -20.21 -14.02
C TYR A 372 -23.95 -20.56 -13.24
N VAL A 373 -24.39 -19.72 -12.33
CA VAL A 373 -25.59 -19.95 -11.49
C VAL A 373 -26.85 -19.97 -12.35
N LEU A 374 -26.95 -19.11 -13.36
CA LEU A 374 -28.11 -19.03 -14.25
C LEU A 374 -28.06 -20.02 -15.41
N GLY A 375 -26.95 -20.74 -15.59
CA GLY A 375 -26.75 -21.67 -16.71
C GLY A 375 -26.75 -20.98 -18.08
N GLN A 376 -26.25 -19.77 -18.14
CA GLN A 376 -26.22 -18.95 -19.36
C GLN A 376 -24.79 -18.51 -19.70
N GLY A 377 -24.64 -17.83 -20.86
CA GLY A 377 -23.35 -17.36 -21.31
C GLY A 377 -22.39 -18.51 -21.65
N ASN A 378 -21.12 -18.29 -21.39
CA ASN A 378 -20.02 -19.24 -21.62
C ASN A 378 -19.21 -19.46 -20.32
N ALA A 379 -19.90 -19.63 -19.21
CA ALA A 379 -19.27 -19.75 -17.90
C ALA A 379 -18.43 -21.02 -17.74
N GLY A 380 -18.87 -22.14 -18.38
CA GLY A 380 -18.25 -23.44 -18.16
C GLY A 380 -18.40 -23.89 -16.69
N GLU A 381 -17.40 -24.58 -16.19
CA GLU A 381 -17.32 -24.99 -14.79
C GLU A 381 -16.53 -23.93 -13.98
N TYR A 382 -17.14 -22.77 -13.76
CA TYR A 382 -16.49 -21.69 -13.01
C TYR A 382 -16.72 -21.89 -11.51
N GLU A 383 -15.68 -22.31 -10.80
CA GLU A 383 -15.73 -22.54 -9.35
C GLU A 383 -15.33 -21.26 -8.59
N TYR A 384 -16.32 -20.37 -8.42
CA TYR A 384 -16.12 -19.07 -7.76
C TYR A 384 -15.46 -19.22 -6.38
N ALA A 385 -15.96 -20.11 -5.53
CA ALA A 385 -15.47 -20.31 -4.16
C ALA A 385 -14.03 -20.85 -4.07
N GLN A 386 -13.51 -21.44 -5.14
CA GLN A 386 -12.13 -21.90 -5.22
C GLN A 386 -11.21 -20.88 -5.87
N THR A 387 -11.79 -19.90 -6.56
CA THR A 387 -11.06 -18.86 -7.30
C THR A 387 -10.93 -17.59 -6.47
N VAL A 388 -12.02 -17.14 -5.86
CA VAL A 388 -12.12 -15.87 -5.13
C VAL A 388 -12.03 -16.14 -3.64
N SER A 389 -10.98 -15.60 -2.99
CA SER A 389 -10.84 -15.66 -1.54
C SER A 389 -11.71 -14.62 -0.84
N TYR A 390 -11.72 -13.38 -1.34
CA TYR A 390 -12.58 -12.32 -0.85
C TYR A 390 -13.14 -11.50 -2.02
N PRO A 391 -14.48 -11.43 -2.16
CA PRO A 391 -15.09 -10.69 -3.26
C PRO A 391 -14.97 -9.17 -3.10
N PHE A 392 -15.16 -8.44 -4.19
CA PHE A 392 -15.36 -7.00 -4.17
C PHE A 392 -16.46 -6.60 -3.16
N GLY A 393 -16.19 -5.58 -2.37
CA GLY A 393 -17.11 -5.10 -1.34
C GLY A 393 -17.12 -5.93 -0.05
N TYR A 394 -16.29 -6.95 0.04
CA TYR A 394 -16.17 -7.77 1.25
C TYR A 394 -15.51 -6.99 2.40
N GLY A 395 -15.93 -7.29 3.60
CA GLY A 395 -15.37 -6.79 4.85
C GLY A 395 -16.28 -7.16 6.01
N LEU A 396 -15.69 -7.49 7.13
CA LEU A 396 -16.39 -7.80 8.38
C LEU A 396 -16.44 -6.57 9.29
N SER A 397 -17.23 -6.68 10.33
CA SER A 397 -17.32 -5.73 11.43
C SER A 397 -17.32 -6.52 12.74
N TYR A 398 -17.05 -5.86 13.87
CA TYR A 398 -17.21 -6.49 15.20
C TYR A 398 -18.67 -6.70 15.57
N THR A 399 -19.59 -6.06 14.83
CA THR A 399 -21.02 -6.27 14.97
C THR A 399 -21.61 -6.86 13.69
N THR A 400 -22.81 -7.41 13.76
CA THR A 400 -23.52 -7.98 12.63
C THR A 400 -24.73 -7.13 12.28
N PHE A 401 -25.07 -7.09 10.99
CA PHE A 401 -26.19 -6.31 10.49
C PHE A 401 -27.20 -7.25 9.81
N ALA A 402 -28.47 -7.08 10.15
CA ALA A 402 -29.57 -7.71 9.45
C ALA A 402 -30.27 -6.68 8.58
N THR A 403 -30.45 -6.99 7.29
CA THR A 403 -31.17 -6.12 6.36
C THR A 403 -32.47 -6.78 5.93
N ARG A 404 -33.56 -6.02 6.00
CA ARG A 404 -34.88 -6.45 5.55
C ARG A 404 -35.42 -5.46 4.53
N LEU A 405 -35.89 -5.97 3.38
CA LEU A 405 -36.65 -5.18 2.44
C LEU A 405 -38.08 -5.03 2.94
N ASP A 406 -38.52 -3.80 3.20
CA ASP A 406 -39.84 -3.51 3.72
C ASP A 406 -40.84 -3.21 2.61
N GLY A 407 -40.40 -2.67 1.50
CA GLY A 407 -41.27 -2.41 0.36
C GLY A 407 -40.56 -1.85 -0.85
N VAL A 408 -41.19 -2.02 -2.00
CA VAL A 408 -40.81 -1.40 -3.27
C VAL A 408 -42.07 -0.79 -3.89
N GLU A 409 -42.05 0.50 -4.05
CA GLU A 409 -43.14 1.25 -4.69
C GLU A 409 -42.66 1.79 -6.04
N ARG A 410 -43.43 1.54 -7.09
CA ARG A 410 -43.12 2.00 -8.45
C ARG A 410 -43.98 3.19 -8.80
N PHE A 411 -43.36 4.28 -9.23
CA PHE A 411 -44.04 5.49 -9.72
C PHE A 411 -43.72 5.72 -11.19
N VAL A 412 -44.72 6.13 -11.95
CA VAL A 412 -44.52 6.64 -13.32
C VAL A 412 -44.67 8.15 -13.27
N ASN A 413 -43.60 8.85 -13.57
CA ASN A 413 -43.53 10.30 -13.57
C ASN A 413 -44.27 10.89 -14.78
N LYS A 414 -44.57 12.21 -14.74
CA LYS A 414 -45.26 12.91 -15.83
C LYS A 414 -44.54 12.91 -17.18
N ASP A 415 -43.20 12.70 -17.14
CA ASP A 415 -42.33 12.59 -18.32
C ASP A 415 -42.17 11.14 -18.80
N ASN A 416 -42.97 10.21 -18.30
CA ASN A 416 -42.88 8.76 -18.51
C ASN A 416 -41.64 8.08 -17.96
N SER A 417 -40.77 8.75 -17.21
CA SER A 417 -39.73 8.10 -16.46
C SER A 417 -40.31 7.26 -15.32
N VAL A 418 -39.60 6.23 -14.90
CA VAL A 418 -40.03 5.34 -13.81
C VAL A 418 -39.08 5.54 -12.62
N THR A 419 -39.67 5.79 -11.47
CA THR A 419 -38.95 5.85 -10.18
C THR A 419 -39.40 4.71 -9.30
N TYR A 420 -38.47 4.10 -8.57
CA TYR A 420 -38.76 3.12 -7.53
C TYR A 420 -38.32 3.67 -6.18
N ASN A 421 -39.24 3.71 -5.23
CA ASN A 421 -38.93 3.95 -3.83
C ASN A 421 -38.71 2.60 -3.16
N VAL A 422 -37.51 2.38 -2.66
CA VAL A 422 -37.13 1.14 -1.95
C VAL A 422 -36.97 1.50 -0.48
N THR A 423 -37.74 0.84 0.38
CA THR A 423 -37.64 0.99 1.82
C THR A 423 -37.02 -0.27 2.41
N ALA A 424 -35.98 -0.12 3.21
CA ALA A 424 -35.33 -1.22 3.90
C ALA A 424 -35.03 -0.85 5.35
N THR A 425 -35.15 -1.84 6.23
CA THR A 425 -34.72 -1.73 7.63
C THR A 425 -33.39 -2.42 7.81
N VAL A 426 -32.43 -1.73 8.42
CA VAL A 426 -31.14 -2.26 8.84
C VAL A 426 -31.11 -2.28 10.35
N THR A 427 -30.80 -3.43 10.93
CA THR A 427 -30.68 -3.64 12.37
C THR A 427 -29.25 -4.10 12.69
N ASN A 428 -28.61 -3.41 13.63
CA ASN A 428 -27.29 -3.77 14.16
C ASN A 428 -27.48 -4.58 15.46
#